data_e3ac8bb71e893b7b77c20c8634f431e5
#
_entry.id   e3ac8bb71e893b7b77c20c8634f431e5
#
_cell.length_a   1.000
_cell.length_b   1.000
_cell.length_c   1.000
_cell.angle_alpha   90.00
_cell.angle_beta   90.00
_cell.angle_gamma   90.00
#
_symmetry.space_group_name_H-M   'P 1'
#
loop_
_entity.id
_entity.type
_entity.pdbx_description
1 polymer ?
#
loop_
_entity_poly.entity_id
_entity_poly.type
_entity_poly.pdbx_seq_one_letter_code
_entity_poly.pdbx_strand_id
1 'polypeptide(L)'
;MVEVEVVNTSKGNVNATHHALTALILGIIPGGGQFYNRQWVKGLIFFIFLVSFFSCSKDLVSHGLWGLVTLGEQVPRDNSIFLLAEGIITVLMVILALALWGVSLHDAYECGKRRDEGKQLYSVRRQYKNLLDNGFPYLMIAPGFIILVFVVIFPIIFGFAIAFTNYNLYNAPPAKLVHWVGFKIFENIFSLKLWRNTFFDVLQWTVVWTVLATTLQCSVGVLLAILVNQ
;
A
#
# COMPACT_ATOMS: atom_id res chain seq x y z
N MET A 1 48.45 -24.46 -29.47
CA MET A 1 48.93 -23.93 -28.19
C MET A 1 48.48 -22.48 -28.14
N VAL A 2 47.43 -22.18 -27.47
CA VAL A 2 46.98 -20.80 -27.24
C VAL A 2 47.24 -20.55 -25.76
N GLU A 3 48.22 -19.69 -25.47
CA GLU A 3 48.54 -19.23 -24.13
C GLU A 3 47.34 -18.43 -23.58
N VAL A 4 46.77 -18.93 -22.49
CA VAL A 4 45.76 -18.18 -21.71
C VAL A 4 46.56 -17.27 -20.78
N GLU A 5 46.60 -15.99 -21.15
CA GLU A 5 47.15 -14.92 -20.31
C GLU A 5 46.22 -14.74 -19.10
N VAL A 6 46.68 -15.26 -17.96
CA VAL A 6 46.00 -15.05 -16.67
C VAL A 6 46.25 -13.61 -16.24
N VAL A 7 45.26 -12.76 -16.54
CA VAL A 7 45.22 -11.39 -16.02
C VAL A 7 45.09 -11.46 -14.49
N ASN A 8 46.20 -11.26 -13.85
CA ASN A 8 46.37 -11.14 -12.40
C ASN A 8 45.63 -9.85 -11.94
N THR A 9 44.35 -9.97 -11.61
CA THR A 9 43.58 -8.85 -11.03
C THR A 9 44.15 -8.60 -9.62
N SER A 10 45.05 -7.60 -9.54
CA SER A 10 45.47 -6.94 -8.32
C SER A 10 44.26 -6.77 -7.41
N LYS A 11 44.25 -7.48 -6.27
CA LYS A 11 43.38 -7.16 -5.13
C LYS A 11 43.78 -5.81 -4.58
N GLY A 12 43.30 -4.74 -5.23
CA GLY A 12 43.32 -3.40 -4.67
C GLY A 12 42.63 -3.45 -3.30
N ASN A 13 43.33 -2.93 -2.31
CA ASN A 13 42.84 -2.72 -0.96
C ASN A 13 41.47 -2.00 -1.04
N VAL A 14 40.40 -2.75 -0.93
CA VAL A 14 39.04 -2.19 -0.83
C VAL A 14 38.95 -1.61 0.57
N ASN A 15 39.35 -0.34 0.70
CA ASN A 15 38.90 0.45 1.84
C ASN A 15 37.39 0.25 1.91
N ALA A 16 36.89 -0.29 3.00
CA ALA A 16 35.48 -0.54 3.20
C ALA A 16 34.72 0.79 3.14
N THR A 17 34.34 1.18 1.93
CA THR A 17 33.58 2.39 1.67
C THR A 17 32.11 2.02 1.91
N HIS A 18 31.52 2.53 3.00
CA HIS A 18 30.15 2.24 3.39
C HIS A 18 29.14 3.02 2.52
N HIS A 19 29.29 2.98 1.19
CA HIS A 19 28.39 3.68 0.27
C HIS A 19 26.94 3.21 0.36
N ALA A 20 26.70 1.91 0.62
CA ALA A 20 25.38 1.34 0.78
C ALA A 20 24.65 1.96 1.98
N LEU A 21 25.29 2.01 3.14
CA LEU A 21 24.75 2.59 4.37
C LEU A 21 24.55 4.10 4.23
N THR A 22 25.53 4.81 3.66
CA THR A 22 25.44 6.25 3.43
C THR A 22 24.28 6.60 2.48
N ALA A 23 24.11 5.82 1.40
CA ALA A 23 23.00 6.00 0.47
C ALA A 23 21.64 5.72 1.14
N LEU A 24 21.55 4.73 2.03
CA LEU A 24 20.35 4.44 2.79
C LEU A 24 19.99 5.59 3.74
N ILE A 25 20.96 6.07 4.52
CA ILE A 25 20.74 7.18 5.47
C ILE A 25 20.32 8.46 4.74
N LEU A 26 21.01 8.81 3.65
CA LEU A 26 20.63 9.96 2.84
C LEU A 26 19.30 9.77 2.11
N GLY A 27 18.89 8.52 1.86
CA GLY A 27 17.60 8.14 1.27
C GLY A 27 16.41 8.41 2.19
N ILE A 28 16.61 8.68 3.49
CA ILE A 28 15.56 9.14 4.41
C ILE A 28 14.92 10.42 3.84
N ILE A 29 15.73 11.29 3.25
CA ILE A 29 15.22 12.38 2.42
C ILE A 29 14.88 11.79 1.05
N PRO A 30 13.63 11.92 0.57
CA PRO A 30 13.23 11.35 -0.72
C PRO A 30 14.16 11.76 -1.86
N GLY A 31 14.70 10.78 -2.57
CA GLY A 31 15.67 11.04 -3.64
C GLY A 31 17.12 11.30 -3.19
N GLY A 32 17.39 11.55 -1.90
CA GLY A 32 18.73 11.89 -1.38
C GLY A 32 19.76 10.79 -1.61
N GLY A 33 19.38 9.54 -1.40
CA GLY A 33 20.25 8.39 -1.66
C GLY A 33 20.60 8.22 -3.15
N GLN A 34 19.65 8.51 -4.04
CA GLN A 34 19.88 8.51 -5.49
C GLN A 34 20.80 9.65 -5.92
N PHE A 35 20.65 10.86 -5.35
CA PHE A 35 21.57 11.98 -5.60
C PHE A 35 23.01 11.63 -5.14
N TYR A 36 23.14 11.03 -3.97
CA TYR A 36 24.45 10.55 -3.50
C TYR A 36 25.09 9.53 -4.46
N ASN A 37 24.28 8.65 -5.04
CA ASN A 37 24.71 7.66 -6.03
C ASN A 37 24.87 8.24 -7.44
N ARG A 38 24.81 9.57 -7.63
CA ARG A 38 24.90 10.29 -8.91
C ARG A 38 23.79 9.91 -9.91
N GLN A 39 22.66 9.43 -9.43
CA GLN A 39 21.46 9.12 -10.24
C GLN A 39 20.48 10.28 -10.20
N TRP A 40 20.89 11.43 -10.72
CA TRP A 40 20.18 12.71 -10.63
C TRP A 40 18.72 12.62 -11.11
N VAL A 41 18.47 11.97 -12.25
CA VAL A 41 17.13 11.86 -12.83
C VAL A 41 16.18 11.10 -11.92
N LYS A 42 16.61 9.95 -11.39
CA LYS A 42 15.81 9.16 -10.45
C LYS A 42 15.59 9.91 -9.15
N GLY A 43 16.65 10.50 -8.59
CA GLY A 43 16.56 11.29 -7.37
C GLY A 43 15.55 12.42 -7.50
N LEU A 44 15.56 13.13 -8.64
CA LEU A 44 14.63 14.21 -8.92
C LEU A 44 13.18 13.71 -9.03
N ILE A 45 12.96 12.58 -9.72
CA ILE A 45 11.61 11.99 -9.85
C ILE A 45 11.04 11.63 -8.48
N PHE A 46 11.80 10.90 -7.64
CA PHE A 46 11.35 10.53 -6.30
C PHE A 46 11.15 11.75 -5.40
N PHE A 47 12.04 12.72 -5.48
CA PHE A 47 11.93 13.96 -4.70
C PHE A 47 10.70 14.76 -5.08
N ILE A 48 10.51 15.05 -6.37
CA ILE A 48 9.33 15.81 -6.85
C ILE A 48 8.05 15.06 -6.49
N PHE A 49 7.99 13.76 -6.76
CA PHE A 49 6.79 12.97 -6.49
C PHE A 49 6.39 13.02 -5.01
N LEU A 50 7.32 12.74 -4.09
CA LEU A 50 7.01 12.71 -2.66
C LEU A 50 6.78 14.10 -2.08
N VAL A 51 7.56 15.10 -2.48
CA VAL A 51 7.33 16.49 -2.03
C VAL A 51 6.00 17.01 -2.54
N SER A 52 5.66 16.77 -3.81
CA SER A 52 4.34 17.13 -4.37
C SER A 52 3.21 16.40 -3.63
N PHE A 53 3.38 15.11 -3.38
CA PHE A 53 2.39 14.32 -2.66
C PHE A 53 2.12 14.93 -1.27
N PHE A 54 3.15 15.12 -0.44
CA PHE A 54 2.97 15.68 0.89
C PHE A 54 2.49 17.14 0.89
N SER A 55 2.92 17.95 -0.08
CA SER A 55 2.45 19.34 -0.18
C SER A 55 0.99 19.43 -0.61
N CYS A 56 0.57 18.62 -1.60
CA CYS A 56 -0.81 18.61 -2.08
C CYS A 56 -1.79 17.91 -1.14
N SER A 57 -1.32 16.92 -0.38
CA SER A 57 -2.18 16.13 0.51
C SER A 57 -2.13 16.57 1.98
N LYS A 58 -1.41 17.65 2.32
CA LYS A 58 -1.25 18.09 3.71
C LYS A 58 -2.58 18.30 4.43
N ASP A 59 -3.50 19.02 3.81
CA ASP A 59 -4.81 19.31 4.39
C ASP A 59 -5.66 18.06 4.46
N LEU A 60 -5.64 17.23 3.41
CA LEU A 60 -6.32 15.94 3.39
C LEU A 60 -5.79 15.00 4.49
N VAL A 61 -4.46 14.92 4.67
CA VAL A 61 -3.85 14.07 5.70
C VAL A 61 -4.19 14.56 7.09
N SER A 62 -4.09 15.87 7.36
CA SER A 62 -4.39 16.42 8.68
C SER A 62 -5.88 16.27 9.02
N HIS A 63 -6.77 16.63 8.11
CA HIS A 63 -8.21 16.53 8.29
C HIS A 63 -8.71 15.08 8.34
N GLY A 64 -8.20 14.22 7.44
CA GLY A 64 -8.57 12.82 7.39
C GLY A 64 -8.13 12.05 8.65
N LEU A 65 -6.91 12.28 9.16
CA LEU A 65 -6.46 11.65 10.40
C LEU A 65 -7.22 12.18 11.63
N TRP A 66 -7.49 13.50 11.69
CA TRP A 66 -8.34 14.08 12.72
C TRP A 66 -9.75 13.46 12.68
N GLY A 67 -10.35 13.40 11.49
CA GLY A 67 -11.68 12.84 11.28
C GLY A 67 -11.76 11.35 11.62
N LEU A 68 -10.71 10.57 11.34
CA LEU A 68 -10.63 9.15 11.70
C LEU A 68 -10.62 8.94 13.21
N VAL A 69 -9.96 9.81 13.96
CA VAL A 69 -9.87 9.69 15.43
C VAL A 69 -11.12 10.22 16.12
N THR A 70 -11.61 11.39 15.74
CA THR A 70 -12.69 12.10 16.41
C THR A 70 -14.09 11.72 15.90
N LEU A 71 -14.21 11.32 14.64
CA LEU A 71 -15.46 11.13 13.90
C LEU A 71 -16.35 12.38 13.87
N GLY A 72 -15.76 13.57 14.09
CA GLY A 72 -16.43 14.85 14.13
C GLY A 72 -16.76 15.33 15.55
N GLU A 73 -16.96 16.65 15.66
CA GLU A 73 -17.21 17.33 16.94
C GLU A 73 -18.48 18.21 16.90
N GLN A 74 -18.92 18.63 15.72
CA GLN A 74 -19.99 19.63 15.58
C GLN A 74 -21.18 19.11 14.74
N VAL A 75 -22.36 19.06 15.35
CA VAL A 75 -23.64 18.78 14.67
C VAL A 75 -24.24 20.11 14.21
N PRO A 76 -24.80 20.20 13.00
CA PRO A 76 -24.87 19.24 11.89
C PRO A 76 -23.71 19.36 10.89
N ARG A 77 -22.67 20.13 11.20
CA ARG A 77 -21.58 20.45 10.29
C ARG A 77 -20.76 19.22 9.89
N ASP A 78 -20.45 18.36 10.86
CA ASP A 78 -19.60 17.22 10.66
C ASP A 78 -20.43 15.96 10.35
N ASN A 79 -19.97 15.19 9.38
CA ASN A 79 -20.55 13.90 9.06
C ASN A 79 -19.57 12.78 9.37
N SER A 80 -19.82 12.08 10.48
CA SER A 80 -18.92 11.03 10.99
C SER A 80 -18.61 9.93 9.95
N ILE A 81 -19.56 9.61 9.06
CA ILE A 81 -19.39 8.56 8.06
C ILE A 81 -18.45 9.03 6.95
N PHE A 82 -18.59 10.28 6.51
CA PHE A 82 -17.66 10.86 5.53
C PHE A 82 -16.26 11.06 6.12
N LEU A 83 -16.16 11.49 7.38
CA LEU A 83 -14.88 11.64 8.08
C LEU A 83 -14.18 10.28 8.25
N LEU A 84 -14.93 9.24 8.59
CA LEU A 84 -14.40 7.87 8.64
C LEU A 84 -13.88 7.41 7.29
N ALA A 85 -14.65 7.63 6.21
CA ALA A 85 -14.25 7.27 4.86
C ALA A 85 -13.00 8.04 4.41
N GLU A 86 -12.98 9.37 4.61
CA GLU A 86 -11.84 10.23 4.31
C GLU A 86 -10.59 9.82 5.10
N GLY A 87 -10.76 9.49 6.38
CA GLY A 87 -9.67 9.02 7.22
C GLY A 87 -9.07 7.69 6.74
N ILE A 88 -9.90 6.72 6.35
CA ILE A 88 -9.43 5.43 5.81
C ILE A 88 -8.72 5.64 4.47
N ILE A 89 -9.28 6.45 3.57
CA ILE A 89 -8.64 6.79 2.29
C ILE A 89 -7.28 7.45 2.55
N THR A 90 -7.21 8.38 3.49
CA THR A 90 -5.97 9.03 3.90
C THR A 90 -4.92 8.03 4.36
N VAL A 91 -5.28 7.09 5.23
CA VAL A 91 -4.36 6.04 5.71
C VAL A 91 -3.88 5.17 4.55
N LEU A 92 -4.77 4.76 3.64
CA LEU A 92 -4.39 3.98 2.46
C LEU A 92 -3.43 4.74 1.54
N MET A 93 -3.70 6.04 1.31
CA MET A 93 -2.81 6.89 0.52
C MET A 93 -1.43 7.06 1.17
N VAL A 94 -1.37 7.25 2.48
CA VAL A 94 -0.11 7.34 3.23
C VAL A 94 0.65 6.02 3.17
N ILE A 95 -0.01 4.88 3.33
CA ILE A 95 0.62 3.55 3.18
C ILE A 95 1.22 3.37 1.79
N LEU A 96 0.50 3.74 0.73
CA LEU A 96 1.00 3.68 -0.65
C LEU A 96 2.22 4.60 -0.86
N ALA A 97 2.19 5.81 -0.31
CA ALA A 97 3.31 6.74 -0.38
C ALA A 97 4.55 6.22 0.37
N LEU A 98 4.34 5.62 1.56
CA LEU A 98 5.41 4.98 2.33
C LEU A 98 5.97 3.75 1.61
N ALA A 99 5.15 2.96 0.93
CA ALA A 99 5.61 1.84 0.11
C ALA A 99 6.51 2.32 -1.04
N LEU A 100 6.12 3.38 -1.75
CA LEU A 100 6.94 3.99 -2.81
C LEU A 100 8.24 4.57 -2.25
N TRP A 101 8.21 5.18 -1.07
CA TRP A 101 9.40 5.63 -0.39
C TRP A 101 10.31 4.47 -0.01
N GLY A 102 9.76 3.36 0.49
CA GLY A 102 10.50 2.12 0.77
C GLY A 102 11.19 1.56 -0.47
N VAL A 103 10.52 1.56 -1.63
CA VAL A 103 11.13 1.19 -2.91
C VAL A 103 12.29 2.12 -3.27
N SER A 104 12.14 3.44 -3.05
CA SER A 104 13.23 4.41 -3.25
C SER A 104 14.44 4.13 -2.35
N LEU A 105 14.21 3.82 -1.07
CA LEU A 105 15.26 3.46 -0.13
C LEU A 105 16.00 2.18 -0.54
N HIS A 106 15.26 1.16 -0.95
CA HIS A 106 15.83 -0.10 -1.41
C HIS A 106 16.70 0.09 -2.67
N ASP A 107 16.21 0.86 -3.66
CA ASP A 107 16.97 1.19 -4.87
C ASP A 107 18.27 1.97 -4.53
N ALA A 108 18.20 2.93 -3.60
CA ALA A 108 19.38 3.68 -3.15
C ALA A 108 20.43 2.78 -2.47
N TYR A 109 19.96 1.87 -1.62
CA TYR A 109 20.82 0.89 -0.95
C TYR A 109 21.52 -0.06 -1.93
N GLU A 110 20.76 -0.67 -2.85
CA GLU A 110 21.30 -1.56 -3.87
C GLU A 110 22.32 -0.85 -4.79
N CYS A 111 22.06 0.39 -5.14
CA CYS A 111 23.00 1.18 -5.92
C CYS A 111 24.29 1.48 -5.13
N GLY A 112 24.18 1.79 -3.83
CA GLY A 112 25.32 1.99 -2.94
C GLY A 112 26.14 0.71 -2.79
N LYS A 113 25.49 -0.44 -2.60
CA LYS A 113 26.14 -1.76 -2.50
C LYS A 113 26.93 -2.13 -3.77
N ARG A 114 26.38 -1.84 -4.95
CA ARG A 114 27.11 -2.03 -6.22
C ARG A 114 28.37 -1.18 -6.31
N ARG A 115 28.34 0.03 -5.74
CA ARG A 115 29.55 0.89 -5.64
C ARG A 115 30.59 0.30 -4.69
N ASP A 116 30.16 -0.24 -3.55
CA ASP A 116 31.06 -0.91 -2.60
C ASP A 116 31.71 -2.15 -3.21
N GLU A 117 31.00 -2.85 -4.10
CA GLU A 117 31.53 -4.00 -4.87
C GLU A 117 32.37 -3.60 -6.09
N GLY A 118 32.61 -2.30 -6.32
CA GLY A 118 33.36 -1.80 -7.49
C GLY A 118 32.66 -2.00 -8.83
N LYS A 119 31.35 -2.35 -8.83
CA LYS A 119 30.57 -2.57 -10.04
C LYS A 119 30.09 -1.24 -10.63
N GLN A 120 30.08 -1.15 -11.96
CA GLN A 120 29.53 0.02 -12.61
C GLN A 120 28.03 0.17 -12.33
N LEU A 121 27.61 1.41 -12.03
CA LEU A 121 26.20 1.73 -11.92
C LEU A 121 25.53 1.63 -13.30
N TYR A 122 24.33 1.08 -13.33
CA TYR A 122 23.58 1.05 -14.58
C TYR A 122 23.24 2.47 -15.04
N SER A 123 23.52 2.76 -16.30
CA SER A 123 22.99 3.97 -16.95
C SER A 123 21.46 3.98 -16.88
N VAL A 124 20.87 5.18 -16.81
CA VAL A 124 19.41 5.37 -16.80
C VAL A 124 18.72 4.58 -17.91
N ARG A 125 19.31 4.57 -19.13
CA ARG A 125 18.80 3.82 -20.28
C ARG A 125 18.80 2.30 -20.04
N ARG A 126 19.84 1.76 -19.39
CA ARG A 126 19.94 0.33 -19.08
C ARG A 126 18.99 -0.07 -17.96
N GLN A 127 18.77 0.82 -16.99
CA GLN A 127 17.79 0.59 -15.93
C GLN A 127 16.36 0.61 -16.46
N TYR A 128 16.05 1.55 -17.36
CA TYR A 128 14.75 1.60 -18.05
C TYR A 128 14.51 0.33 -18.88
N LYS A 129 15.53 -0.15 -19.61
CA LYS A 129 15.44 -1.42 -20.33
C LYS A 129 15.23 -2.61 -19.39
N ASN A 130 15.97 -2.70 -18.29
CA ASN A 130 15.75 -3.75 -17.30
C ASN A 130 14.36 -3.68 -16.66
N LEU A 131 13.83 -2.48 -16.42
CA LEU A 131 12.47 -2.29 -15.92
C LEU A 131 11.43 -2.78 -16.94
N LEU A 132 11.64 -2.52 -18.22
CA LEU A 132 10.77 -3.03 -19.27
C LEU A 132 10.91 -4.54 -19.47
N ASP A 133 12.12 -5.10 -19.40
CA ASP A 133 12.34 -6.53 -19.64
C ASP A 133 11.89 -7.40 -18.45
N ASN A 134 12.23 -7.01 -17.22
CA ASN A 134 11.98 -7.80 -16.02
C ASN A 134 10.85 -7.25 -15.13
N GLY A 135 10.60 -5.95 -15.19
CA GLY A 135 9.58 -5.25 -14.39
C GLY A 135 8.26 -5.02 -15.11
N PHE A 136 8.18 -5.32 -16.41
CA PHE A 136 6.98 -5.12 -17.22
C PHE A 136 5.72 -5.75 -16.62
N PRO A 137 5.74 -7.00 -16.12
CA PRO A 137 4.57 -7.60 -15.50
C PRO A 137 4.08 -6.80 -14.28
N TYR A 138 4.99 -6.33 -13.44
CA TYR A 138 4.65 -5.51 -12.27
C TYR A 138 4.10 -4.14 -12.65
N LEU A 139 4.64 -3.54 -13.72
CA LEU A 139 4.20 -2.24 -14.24
C LEU A 139 2.79 -2.32 -14.85
N MET A 140 2.47 -3.44 -15.47
CA MET A 140 1.12 -3.71 -16.00
C MET A 140 0.10 -3.99 -14.89
N ILE A 141 0.50 -4.66 -13.82
CA ILE A 141 -0.37 -4.98 -12.68
C ILE A 141 -0.57 -3.76 -11.76
N ALA A 142 0.42 -2.86 -11.66
CA ALA A 142 0.39 -1.75 -10.70
C ALA A 142 -0.87 -0.86 -10.79
N PRO A 143 -1.36 -0.42 -11.97
CA PRO A 143 -2.60 0.36 -12.04
C PRO A 143 -3.81 -0.43 -11.56
N GLY A 144 -3.92 -1.71 -11.95
CA GLY A 144 -4.98 -2.60 -11.49
C GLY A 144 -4.93 -2.83 -9.98
N PHE A 145 -3.73 -2.98 -9.42
CA PHE A 145 -3.54 -3.12 -7.98
C PHE A 145 -3.97 -1.86 -7.20
N ILE A 146 -3.65 -0.67 -7.70
CA ILE A 146 -4.10 0.59 -7.08
C ILE A 146 -5.63 0.66 -7.08
N ILE A 147 -6.27 0.35 -8.21
CA ILE A 147 -7.73 0.32 -8.31
C ILE A 147 -8.31 -0.69 -7.31
N LEU A 148 -7.72 -1.89 -7.21
CA LEU A 148 -8.15 -2.92 -6.26
C LEU A 148 -8.07 -2.45 -4.80
N VAL A 149 -7.03 -1.70 -4.43
CA VAL A 149 -6.91 -1.13 -3.07
C VAL A 149 -8.09 -0.22 -2.76
N PHE A 150 -8.50 0.64 -3.68
CA PHE A 150 -9.60 1.60 -3.43
C PHE A 150 -11.00 1.00 -3.65
N VAL A 151 -11.16 0.05 -4.56
CA VAL A 151 -12.49 -0.52 -4.90
C VAL A 151 -12.82 -1.73 -4.02
N VAL A 152 -11.83 -2.50 -3.58
CA VAL A 152 -12.05 -3.73 -2.79
C VAL A 152 -11.59 -3.56 -1.34
N ILE A 153 -10.34 -3.15 -1.12
CA ILE A 153 -9.78 -3.09 0.24
C ILE A 153 -10.44 -1.98 1.05
N PHE A 154 -10.66 -0.80 0.45
CA PHE A 154 -11.30 0.32 1.15
C PHE A 154 -12.69 -0.04 1.72
N PRO A 155 -13.67 -0.57 0.95
CA PRO A 155 -14.97 -0.96 1.51
C PRO A 155 -14.88 -2.03 2.60
N ILE A 156 -13.94 -2.97 2.50
CA ILE A 156 -13.72 -3.99 3.54
C ILE A 156 -13.25 -3.33 4.84
N ILE A 157 -12.24 -2.47 4.79
CA ILE A 157 -11.75 -1.76 5.97
C ILE A 157 -12.82 -0.84 6.54
N PHE A 158 -13.56 -0.13 5.67
CA PHE A 158 -14.64 0.75 6.06
C PHE A 158 -15.77 0.00 6.79
N GLY A 159 -16.24 -1.12 6.22
CA GLY A 159 -17.26 -1.97 6.85
C GLY A 159 -16.77 -2.56 8.18
N PHE A 160 -15.50 -2.95 8.26
CA PHE A 160 -14.88 -3.40 9.50
C PHE A 160 -14.82 -2.27 10.54
N ALA A 161 -14.38 -1.07 10.15
CA ALA A 161 -14.29 0.07 11.04
C ALA A 161 -15.64 0.50 11.61
N ILE A 162 -16.72 0.53 10.79
CA ILE A 162 -18.07 0.84 11.25
C ILE A 162 -18.54 -0.11 12.36
N ALA A 163 -18.13 -1.38 12.33
CA ALA A 163 -18.52 -2.36 13.35
C ALA A 163 -17.99 -2.02 14.76
N PHE A 164 -17.00 -1.12 14.87
CA PHE A 164 -16.47 -0.62 16.16
C PHE A 164 -17.07 0.71 16.59
N THR A 165 -18.07 1.22 15.84
CA THR A 165 -18.75 2.48 16.14
C THR A 165 -20.17 2.21 16.63
N ASN A 166 -20.81 3.23 17.24
CA ASN A 166 -22.22 3.18 17.62
C ASN A 166 -23.18 3.53 16.48
N TYR A 167 -22.74 3.40 15.23
CA TYR A 167 -23.57 3.68 14.05
C TYR A 167 -24.80 2.77 14.04
N ASN A 168 -25.98 3.38 14.03
CA ASN A 168 -27.26 2.69 13.88
C ASN A 168 -28.32 3.65 13.37
N LEU A 169 -29.55 3.17 13.16
CA LEU A 169 -30.66 3.96 12.63
C LEU A 169 -30.99 5.23 13.45
N TYR A 170 -30.68 5.23 14.75
CA TYR A 170 -30.94 6.34 15.68
C TYR A 170 -29.73 7.24 15.88
N ASN A 171 -28.54 6.75 15.59
CA ASN A 171 -27.26 7.47 15.70
C ASN A 171 -26.60 7.52 14.33
N ALA A 172 -27.19 8.33 13.46
CA ALA A 172 -26.69 8.53 12.10
C ALA A 172 -26.59 10.03 11.78
N PRO A 173 -25.53 10.47 11.12
CA PRO A 173 -25.43 11.82 10.58
C PRO A 173 -26.57 12.11 9.57
N PRO A 174 -27.03 13.38 9.47
CA PRO A 174 -26.51 14.57 10.13
C PRO A 174 -27.11 14.84 11.51
N ALA A 175 -28.09 14.03 11.96
CA ALA A 175 -28.82 14.31 13.20
C ALA A 175 -27.97 14.07 14.45
N LYS A 176 -27.09 13.09 14.43
CA LYS A 176 -26.16 12.76 15.53
C LYS A 176 -24.81 12.33 14.99
N LEU A 177 -23.77 12.61 15.76
CA LEU A 177 -22.44 12.09 15.49
C LEU A 177 -22.32 10.64 15.94
N VAL A 178 -21.47 9.92 15.24
CA VAL A 178 -21.08 8.56 15.57
C VAL A 178 -19.80 8.60 16.40
N HIS A 179 -19.66 7.68 17.34
CA HIS A 179 -18.48 7.60 18.22
C HIS A 179 -17.89 6.20 18.21
N TRP A 180 -16.61 6.10 18.46
CA TRP A 180 -15.95 4.83 18.67
C TRP A 180 -16.42 4.18 19.97
N VAL A 181 -16.92 2.95 19.89
CA VAL A 181 -17.38 2.17 21.07
C VAL A 181 -16.59 0.88 21.27
N GLY A 182 -15.61 0.61 20.40
CA GLY A 182 -14.79 -0.58 20.48
C GLY A 182 -15.61 -1.87 20.40
N PHE A 183 -15.34 -2.80 21.28
CA PHE A 183 -15.97 -4.13 21.27
C PHE A 183 -17.36 -4.21 21.92
N LYS A 184 -17.90 -3.11 22.41
CA LYS A 184 -19.19 -3.08 23.16
C LYS A 184 -20.35 -3.64 22.33
N ILE A 185 -20.37 -3.42 21.02
CA ILE A 185 -21.41 -3.96 20.14
C ILE A 185 -21.31 -5.48 20.07
N PHE A 186 -20.10 -6.02 19.99
CA PHE A 186 -19.89 -7.47 19.95
C PHE A 186 -20.30 -8.12 21.28
N GLU A 187 -19.99 -7.49 22.43
CA GLU A 187 -20.44 -7.94 23.73
C GLU A 187 -21.97 -8.02 23.77
N ASN A 188 -22.68 -7.00 23.28
CA ASN A 188 -24.15 -7.00 23.20
C ASN A 188 -24.69 -8.12 22.29
N ILE A 189 -24.03 -8.38 21.14
CA ILE A 189 -24.41 -9.44 20.22
C ILE A 189 -24.32 -10.81 20.90
N PHE A 190 -23.24 -11.05 21.66
CA PHE A 190 -23.04 -12.35 22.31
C PHE A 190 -23.83 -12.52 23.60
N SER A 191 -24.12 -11.45 24.34
CA SER A 191 -24.85 -11.49 25.59
C SER A 191 -26.37 -11.64 25.41
N LEU A 192 -26.94 -10.99 24.40
CA LEU A 192 -28.38 -11.04 24.13
C LEU A 192 -28.75 -12.20 23.22
N LYS A 193 -29.55 -13.15 23.72
CA LYS A 193 -29.92 -14.39 23.01
C LYS A 193 -30.50 -14.12 21.60
N LEU A 194 -31.33 -13.09 21.45
CA LEU A 194 -31.94 -12.73 20.17
C LEU A 194 -30.85 -12.35 19.13
N TRP A 195 -29.95 -11.44 19.49
CA TRP A 195 -28.88 -10.96 18.62
C TRP A 195 -27.90 -12.08 18.27
N ARG A 196 -27.56 -12.92 19.25
CA ARG A 196 -26.68 -14.07 19.06
C ARG A 196 -27.25 -15.05 18.03
N ASN A 197 -28.53 -15.44 18.19
CA ASN A 197 -29.16 -16.38 17.25
C ASN A 197 -29.19 -15.80 15.83
N THR A 198 -29.67 -14.55 15.67
CA THR A 198 -29.69 -13.87 14.38
C THR A 198 -28.28 -13.77 13.75
N PHE A 199 -27.27 -13.49 14.56
CA PHE A 199 -25.89 -13.42 14.08
C PHE A 199 -25.43 -14.77 13.50
N PHE A 200 -25.64 -15.86 14.22
CA PHE A 200 -25.24 -17.21 13.76
C PHE A 200 -26.05 -17.67 12.55
N ASP A 201 -27.33 -17.35 12.47
CA ASP A 201 -28.18 -17.68 11.31
C ASP A 201 -27.67 -16.97 10.06
N VAL A 202 -27.40 -15.66 10.17
CA VAL A 202 -26.85 -14.87 9.05
C VAL A 202 -25.43 -15.33 8.69
N LEU A 203 -24.59 -15.62 9.67
CA LEU A 203 -23.22 -16.12 9.44
C LEU A 203 -23.24 -17.46 8.68
N GLN A 204 -24.08 -18.41 9.14
CA GLN A 204 -24.20 -19.70 8.47
C GLN A 204 -24.67 -19.53 7.04
N TRP A 205 -25.71 -18.71 6.81
CA TRP A 205 -26.21 -18.45 5.46
C TRP A 205 -25.14 -17.81 4.57
N THR A 206 -24.41 -16.82 5.10
CA THR A 206 -23.32 -16.15 4.37
C THR A 206 -22.23 -17.12 3.96
N VAL A 207 -21.79 -18.00 4.88
CA VAL A 207 -20.75 -19.01 4.59
C VAL A 207 -21.22 -19.99 3.51
N VAL A 208 -22.44 -20.54 3.65
CA VAL A 208 -23.01 -21.48 2.68
C VAL A 208 -23.12 -20.83 1.31
N TRP A 209 -23.68 -19.62 1.25
CA TRP A 209 -23.83 -18.87 0.00
C TRP A 209 -22.48 -18.55 -0.66
N THR A 210 -21.49 -18.10 0.12
CA THR A 210 -20.16 -17.78 -0.39
C THR A 210 -19.48 -19.00 -1.00
N VAL A 211 -19.53 -20.15 -0.30
CA VAL A 211 -18.94 -21.39 -0.80
C VAL A 211 -19.62 -21.85 -2.09
N LEU A 212 -20.95 -21.86 -2.11
CA LEU A 212 -21.71 -22.28 -3.30
C LEU A 212 -21.46 -21.34 -4.49
N ALA A 213 -21.57 -20.01 -4.28
CA ALA A 213 -21.37 -19.03 -5.34
C ALA A 213 -19.95 -19.11 -5.92
N THR A 214 -18.93 -19.14 -5.06
CA THR A 214 -17.53 -19.20 -5.49
C THR A 214 -17.25 -20.50 -6.25
N THR A 215 -17.72 -21.63 -5.76
CA THR A 215 -17.52 -22.92 -6.41
C THR A 215 -18.18 -22.97 -7.79
N LEU A 216 -19.43 -22.45 -7.89
CA LEU A 216 -20.13 -22.39 -9.18
C LEU A 216 -19.44 -21.45 -10.17
N GLN A 217 -19.03 -20.26 -9.72
CA GLN A 217 -18.31 -19.30 -10.57
C GLN A 217 -16.99 -19.87 -11.09
N CYS A 218 -16.18 -20.48 -10.20
CA CYS A 218 -14.93 -21.11 -10.61
C CYS A 218 -15.18 -22.27 -11.59
N SER A 219 -16.18 -23.13 -11.34
CA SER A 219 -16.51 -24.25 -12.21
C SER A 219 -16.94 -23.79 -13.60
N VAL A 220 -17.82 -22.81 -13.68
CA VAL A 220 -18.26 -22.21 -14.95
C VAL A 220 -17.08 -21.53 -15.64
N GLY A 221 -16.23 -20.78 -14.92
CA GLY A 221 -15.05 -20.14 -15.50
C GLY A 221 -14.07 -21.14 -16.12
N VAL A 222 -13.80 -22.27 -15.44
CA VAL A 222 -12.95 -23.34 -15.95
C VAL A 222 -13.57 -23.99 -17.19
N LEU A 223 -14.87 -24.30 -17.15
CA LEU A 223 -15.57 -24.87 -18.32
C LEU A 223 -15.51 -23.94 -19.53
N LEU A 224 -15.76 -22.67 -19.34
CA LEU A 224 -15.66 -21.68 -20.42
C LEU A 224 -14.22 -21.56 -20.94
N ALA A 225 -13.21 -21.57 -20.07
CA ALA A 225 -11.81 -21.52 -20.49
C ALA A 225 -11.43 -22.73 -21.35
N ILE A 226 -11.90 -23.94 -21.01
CA ILE A 226 -11.67 -25.16 -21.80
C ILE A 226 -12.36 -25.05 -23.17
N LEU A 227 -13.60 -24.57 -23.22
CA LEU A 227 -14.35 -24.44 -24.45
C LEU A 227 -13.74 -23.39 -25.42
N VAL A 228 -13.24 -22.28 -24.88
CA VAL A 228 -12.63 -21.22 -25.71
C VAL A 228 -11.22 -21.60 -26.20
N ASN A 229 -10.54 -22.49 -25.49
CA ASN A 229 -9.17 -22.94 -25.86
C ASN A 229 -9.16 -24.11 -26.87
N GLN A 230 -10.30 -24.54 -27.41
CA GLN A 230 -10.42 -25.47 -28.52
C GLN A 230 -10.47 -24.73 -29.84
#